data_48b4cd4fc8b298d77e526b1c22039296
#
_entry.id   48b4cd4fc8b298d77e526b1c22039296
#
_cell.length_a   1.000
_cell.length_b   1.000
_cell.length_c   1.000
_cell.angle_alpha   90.00
_cell.angle_beta   90.00
_cell.angle_gamma   90.00
#
_symmetry.space_group_name_H-M   'P 1'
#
loop_
_entity.id
_entity.type
_entity.pdbx_description
1 polymer ?
#
loop_
_entity_poly.entity_id
_entity_poly.type
_entity_poly.pdbx_seq_one_letter_code
_entity_poly.pdbx_strand_id
1 'polypeptide(L)'
;MKEIILDKLRDNTSLTIMELNDLLGLTTIDEYKSLQNTLDEMVSDGILYYSDKKKKYLLLENSHLVKGTLSLNEKGFGFIIINKDTKDVYVNEKNINGAQDGDLVLFEYLNKDKERSEGRIIKTIKRNYEPLVGEVILVDGEYFVKPDRKGANIYIPRDNLNGAVEGHKVVVTPLK
;
A
#
# COMPACT_ATOMS: atom_id res chain seq x y z
N MET A 1 15.32 10.08 15.73
CA MET A 1 14.41 11.14 15.21
C MET A 1 12.97 10.68 15.09
N LYS A 2 12.72 9.49 14.54
CA LYS A 2 11.34 8.96 14.35
C LYS A 2 10.54 8.91 15.65
N GLU A 3 11.14 8.41 16.73
CA GLU A 3 10.50 8.32 18.04
C GLU A 3 10.04 9.68 18.56
N ILE A 4 10.89 10.69 18.42
CA ILE A 4 10.62 12.04 18.89
C ILE A 4 9.49 12.67 18.07
N ILE A 5 9.48 12.43 16.75
CA ILE A 5 8.40 12.90 15.86
C ILE A 5 7.06 12.30 16.31
N LEU A 6 7.03 11.00 16.58
CA LEU A 6 5.82 10.32 17.04
C LEU A 6 5.32 10.90 18.37
N ASP A 7 6.23 11.16 19.31
CA ASP A 7 5.87 11.77 20.59
C ASP A 7 5.24 13.15 20.41
N LYS A 8 5.84 13.97 19.54
CA LYS A 8 5.29 15.31 19.27
C LYS A 8 3.91 15.25 18.62
N LEU A 9 3.68 14.27 17.74
CA LEU A 9 2.39 14.11 17.09
C LEU A 9 1.34 13.44 17.99
N ARG A 10 1.75 12.74 19.06
CA ARG A 10 0.82 12.26 20.07
C ARG A 10 0.31 13.42 20.93
N ASP A 11 1.18 14.38 21.24
CA ASP A 11 0.85 15.56 22.03
C ASP A 11 0.05 16.59 21.23
N ASN A 12 0.22 16.61 19.92
CA ASN A 12 -0.42 17.56 19.01
C ASN A 12 -1.13 16.79 17.89
N THR A 13 -2.38 17.10 17.64
CA THR A 13 -3.19 16.36 16.65
C THR A 13 -2.57 16.37 15.25
N SER A 14 -2.03 17.51 14.84
CA SER A 14 -1.35 17.65 13.55
C SER A 14 -0.35 18.79 13.60
N LEU A 15 0.75 18.67 12.88
CA LEU A 15 1.82 19.67 12.85
C LEU A 15 2.34 19.87 11.43
N THR A 16 2.69 21.11 11.10
CA THR A 16 3.43 21.40 9.86
C THR A 16 4.89 21.01 10.06
N ILE A 17 5.64 20.87 8.95
CA ILE A 17 7.08 20.59 9.05
C ILE A 17 7.82 21.69 9.80
N MET A 18 7.39 22.96 9.63
CA MET A 18 8.00 24.09 10.34
C MET A 18 7.78 24.00 11.85
N GLU A 19 6.54 23.67 12.25
CA GLU A 19 6.21 23.46 13.66
C GLU A 19 7.04 22.32 14.27
N LEU A 20 7.19 21.20 13.52
CA LEU A 20 8.02 20.08 13.95
C LEU A 20 9.49 20.49 14.06
N ASN A 21 9.99 21.24 13.08
CA ASN A 21 11.37 21.75 13.10
C ASN A 21 11.62 22.57 14.36
N ASP A 22 10.69 23.46 14.70
CA ASP A 22 10.81 24.31 15.87
C ASP A 22 10.75 23.50 17.17
N LEU A 23 9.83 22.55 17.27
CA LEU A 23 9.67 21.68 18.43
C LEU A 23 10.88 20.77 18.67
N LEU A 24 11.57 20.38 17.59
CA LEU A 24 12.77 19.56 17.67
C LEU A 24 14.04 20.39 17.88
N GLY A 25 13.93 21.72 17.83
CA GLY A 25 15.06 22.61 18.04
C GLY A 25 16.10 22.56 16.93
N LEU A 26 15.70 22.24 15.70
CA LEU A 26 16.62 22.13 14.58
C LEU A 26 16.94 23.53 14.03
N THR A 27 18.21 23.80 13.77
CA THR A 27 18.68 25.13 13.40
C THR A 27 19.43 25.20 12.07
N THR A 28 19.80 24.06 11.50
CA THR A 28 20.54 24.02 10.24
C THR A 28 19.70 23.51 9.09
N ILE A 29 20.11 23.86 7.86
CA ILE A 29 19.47 23.40 6.64
C ILE A 29 19.58 21.87 6.53
N ASP A 30 20.73 21.31 6.89
CA ASP A 30 20.94 19.84 6.83
C ASP A 30 20.01 19.10 7.79
N GLU A 31 19.81 19.64 8.99
CA GLU A 31 18.85 19.08 9.95
C GLU A 31 17.42 19.15 9.43
N TYR A 32 17.03 20.25 8.80
CA TYR A 32 15.73 20.42 8.18
C TYR A 32 15.50 19.39 7.05
N LYS A 33 16.51 19.22 6.19
CA LYS A 33 16.44 18.23 5.11
C LYS A 33 16.33 16.81 5.65
N SER A 34 17.07 16.52 6.70
CA SER A 34 17.00 15.23 7.38
C SER A 34 15.61 14.98 7.96
N LEU A 35 15.00 16.00 8.57
CA LEU A 35 13.62 15.93 9.06
C LEU A 35 12.65 15.65 7.91
N GLN A 36 12.77 16.38 6.81
CA GLN A 36 11.92 16.20 5.63
C GLN A 36 12.02 14.77 5.09
N ASN A 37 13.24 14.26 4.93
CA ASN A 37 13.46 12.90 4.44
C ASN A 37 12.87 11.85 5.38
N THR A 38 13.00 12.06 6.69
CA THR A 38 12.44 11.15 7.70
C THR A 38 10.90 11.16 7.64
N LEU A 39 10.30 12.34 7.51
CA LEU A 39 8.85 12.47 7.39
C LEU A 39 8.34 11.80 6.11
N ASP A 40 9.00 11.99 4.97
CA ASP A 40 8.64 11.36 3.72
C ASP A 40 8.70 9.83 3.82
N GLU A 41 9.73 9.30 4.47
CA GLU A 41 9.87 7.87 4.73
C GLU A 41 8.73 7.34 5.61
N MET A 42 8.40 8.06 6.69
CA MET A 42 7.34 7.66 7.61
C MET A 42 5.96 7.68 6.93
N VAL A 43 5.72 8.64 6.04
CA VAL A 43 4.49 8.67 5.24
C VAL A 43 4.47 7.50 4.26
N SER A 44 5.58 7.23 3.60
CA SER A 44 5.71 6.12 2.66
C SER A 44 5.47 4.76 3.34
N ASP A 45 5.94 4.61 4.59
CA ASP A 45 5.78 3.39 5.37
C ASP A 45 4.38 3.26 6.02
N GLY A 46 3.51 4.25 5.83
CA GLY A 46 2.17 4.23 6.40
C GLY A 46 2.11 4.46 7.90
N ILE A 47 3.11 5.11 8.47
CA ILE A 47 3.15 5.48 9.89
C ILE A 47 2.47 6.83 10.10
N LEU A 48 2.69 7.76 9.17
CA LEU A 48 2.12 9.09 9.17
C LEU A 48 1.23 9.30 7.94
N TYR A 49 0.31 10.22 8.07
CA TYR A 49 -0.49 10.76 6.98
C TYR A 49 -0.11 12.24 6.77
N TYR A 50 0.06 12.64 5.51
CA TYR A 50 0.30 14.04 5.16
C TYR A 50 -0.95 14.59 4.48
N SER A 51 -1.52 15.65 5.05
CA SER A 51 -2.67 16.33 4.49
C SER A 51 -2.21 17.44 3.54
N ASP A 52 -2.37 17.23 2.23
CA ASP A 52 -2.04 18.25 1.23
C ASP A 52 -2.85 19.53 1.42
N LYS A 53 -4.09 19.38 1.83
CA LYS A 53 -4.99 20.51 2.05
C LYS A 53 -4.55 21.42 3.19
N LYS A 54 -4.12 20.80 4.31
CA LYS A 54 -3.70 21.52 5.53
C LYS A 54 -2.21 21.73 5.61
N LYS A 55 -1.43 21.03 4.78
CA LYS A 55 0.05 21.02 4.81
C LYS A 55 0.59 20.55 6.16
N LYS A 56 -0.09 19.59 6.77
CA LYS A 56 0.23 19.06 8.10
C LYS A 56 0.40 17.56 8.10
N TYR A 57 1.26 17.08 9.01
CA TYR A 57 1.47 15.68 9.28
C TYR A 57 0.66 15.27 10.51
N LEU A 58 0.13 14.06 10.50
CA LEU A 58 -0.56 13.47 11.64
C LEU A 58 -0.32 11.96 11.68
N LEU A 59 -0.54 11.36 12.84
CA LEU A 59 -0.47 9.91 12.96
C LEU A 59 -1.52 9.27 12.06
N LEU A 60 -1.20 8.14 11.44
CA LEU A 60 -2.13 7.45 10.55
C LEU A 60 -3.45 7.14 11.26
N GLU A 61 -3.41 6.72 12.53
CA GLU A 61 -4.59 6.41 13.33
C GLU A 61 -5.54 7.61 13.51
N ASN A 62 -5.03 8.83 13.36
CA ASN A 62 -5.82 10.05 13.44
C ASN A 62 -6.31 10.54 12.07
N SER A 63 -5.99 9.80 11.00
CA SER A 63 -6.44 10.10 9.65
C SER A 63 -7.68 9.26 9.30
N HIS A 64 -8.24 9.49 8.11
CA HIS A 64 -9.33 8.67 7.57
C HIS A 64 -8.85 7.38 6.90
N LEU A 65 -7.54 7.17 6.80
CA LEU A 65 -6.96 5.99 6.16
C LEU A 65 -6.75 4.86 7.16
N VAL A 66 -6.92 3.64 6.68
CA VAL A 66 -6.75 2.41 7.45
C VAL A 66 -5.77 1.50 6.74
N LYS A 67 -4.99 0.75 7.51
CA LYS A 67 -4.00 -0.19 7.01
C LYS A 67 -4.56 -1.61 7.06
N GLY A 68 -4.30 -2.38 6.00
CA GLY A 68 -4.70 -3.78 5.97
C GLY A 68 -4.00 -4.55 4.87
N THR A 69 -4.20 -5.87 4.86
CA THR A 69 -3.60 -6.77 3.87
C THR A 69 -4.66 -7.17 2.83
N LEU A 70 -4.32 -7.01 1.56
CA LEU A 70 -5.24 -7.34 0.47
C LEU A 70 -5.22 -8.85 0.18
N SER A 71 -6.41 -9.44 0.15
CA SER A 71 -6.66 -10.78 -0.40
C SER A 71 -7.39 -10.59 -1.73
N LEU A 72 -6.68 -10.79 -2.83
CA LEU A 72 -7.20 -10.53 -4.16
C LEU A 72 -7.82 -11.79 -4.75
N ASN A 73 -9.03 -11.66 -5.31
CA ASN A 73 -9.74 -12.74 -5.97
C ASN A 73 -9.32 -12.82 -7.45
N GLU A 74 -9.38 -13.99 -8.05
CA GLU A 74 -9.07 -14.18 -9.47
C GLU A 74 -9.98 -13.38 -10.42
N LYS A 75 -11.15 -12.95 -9.96
CA LYS A 75 -12.06 -12.10 -10.73
C LYS A 75 -11.69 -10.61 -10.66
N GLY A 76 -10.67 -10.25 -9.89
CA GLY A 76 -10.17 -8.88 -9.81
C GLY A 76 -10.67 -8.06 -8.62
N PHE A 77 -11.71 -8.50 -7.92
CA PHE A 77 -12.12 -7.86 -6.67
C PHE A 77 -11.34 -8.46 -5.50
N GLY A 78 -11.41 -7.85 -4.32
CA GLY A 78 -10.70 -8.36 -3.17
C GLY A 78 -11.33 -7.99 -1.85
N PHE A 79 -10.66 -8.45 -0.80
CA PHE A 79 -11.01 -8.14 0.59
C PHE A 79 -9.76 -7.66 1.30
N ILE A 80 -9.91 -6.66 2.16
CA ILE A 80 -8.81 -6.19 3.00
C ILE A 80 -9.01 -6.73 4.39
N ILE A 81 -8.00 -7.44 4.89
CA ILE A 81 -7.99 -8.05 6.22
C ILE A 81 -7.25 -7.09 7.16
N ILE A 82 -7.94 -6.57 8.16
CA ILE A 82 -7.37 -5.65 9.14
C ILE A 82 -6.82 -6.44 10.33
N ASN A 83 -7.68 -7.23 10.96
CA ASN A 83 -7.32 -8.10 12.10
C ASN A 83 -8.41 -9.17 12.29
N LYS A 84 -8.25 -10.01 13.33
CA LYS A 84 -9.17 -11.12 13.60
C LYS A 84 -10.56 -10.67 14.04
N ASP A 85 -10.65 -9.51 14.68
CA ASP A 85 -11.89 -9.02 15.31
C ASP A 85 -12.69 -8.10 14.43
N THR A 86 -12.09 -7.62 13.34
CA THR A 86 -12.73 -6.70 12.40
C THR A 86 -13.11 -7.46 11.14
N LYS A 87 -14.34 -7.24 10.65
CA LYS A 87 -14.79 -7.84 9.39
C LYS A 87 -13.93 -7.34 8.23
N ASP A 88 -13.67 -8.24 7.28
CA ASP A 88 -12.94 -7.91 6.07
C ASP A 88 -13.69 -6.85 5.26
N VAL A 89 -12.93 -5.98 4.61
CA VAL A 89 -13.48 -4.87 3.82
C VAL A 89 -13.47 -5.26 2.34
N TYR A 90 -14.64 -5.25 1.72
CA TYR A 90 -14.77 -5.55 0.29
C TYR A 90 -14.21 -4.40 -0.54
N VAL A 91 -13.45 -4.74 -1.59
CA VAL A 91 -12.90 -3.77 -2.55
C VAL A 91 -13.27 -4.21 -3.96
N ASN A 92 -14.02 -3.34 -4.65
CA ASN A 92 -14.41 -3.59 -6.03
C ASN A 92 -13.15 -3.53 -6.94
N GLU A 93 -13.19 -4.26 -8.05
CA GLU A 93 -12.09 -4.31 -9.02
C GLU A 93 -11.57 -2.92 -9.41
N LYS A 94 -12.46 -1.96 -9.65
CA LYS A 94 -12.10 -0.58 -10.01
C LYS A 94 -11.39 0.19 -8.89
N ASN A 95 -11.47 -0.29 -7.65
CA ASN A 95 -10.90 0.37 -6.46
C ASN A 95 -9.65 -0.33 -5.94
N ILE A 96 -9.12 -1.33 -6.65
CA ILE A 96 -7.91 -2.07 -6.27
C ILE A 96 -6.65 -1.23 -6.42
N ASN A 97 -6.65 -0.28 -7.34
CA ASN A 97 -5.56 0.69 -7.55
C ASN A 97 -4.18 0.04 -7.74
N GLY A 98 -4.13 -1.03 -8.56
CA GLY A 98 -2.88 -1.69 -8.91
C GLY A 98 -2.26 -2.55 -7.81
N ALA A 99 -2.94 -2.73 -6.69
CA ALA A 99 -2.45 -3.59 -5.62
C ALA A 99 -2.52 -5.07 -6.01
N GLN A 100 -1.63 -5.85 -5.44
CA GLN A 100 -1.48 -7.28 -5.69
C GLN A 100 -1.91 -8.09 -4.46
N ASP A 101 -2.18 -9.38 -4.66
CA ASP A 101 -2.52 -10.28 -3.56
C ASP A 101 -1.41 -10.31 -2.52
N GLY A 102 -1.79 -10.14 -1.26
CA GLY A 102 -0.86 -10.14 -0.13
C GLY A 102 -0.19 -8.78 0.16
N ASP A 103 -0.46 -7.77 -0.65
CA ASP A 103 0.10 -6.43 -0.43
C ASP A 103 -0.45 -5.79 0.84
N LEU A 104 0.41 -5.06 1.55
CA LEU A 104 -0.01 -4.19 2.65
C LEU A 104 -0.43 -2.86 2.04
N VAL A 105 -1.68 -2.47 2.26
CA VAL A 105 -2.28 -1.31 1.61
C VAL A 105 -2.86 -0.33 2.61
N LEU A 106 -2.97 0.93 2.17
CA LEU A 106 -3.78 1.95 2.83
C LEU A 106 -5.08 2.10 2.05
N PHE A 107 -6.19 2.11 2.76
CA PHE A 107 -7.50 2.26 2.15
C PHE A 107 -8.38 3.24 2.93
N GLU A 108 -9.42 3.74 2.30
CA GLU A 108 -10.46 4.51 2.96
C GLU A 108 -11.78 3.76 2.82
N TYR A 109 -12.65 3.90 3.82
CA TYR A 109 -13.99 3.35 3.75
C TYR A 109 -14.84 4.17 2.80
N LEU A 110 -15.50 3.50 1.84
CA LEU A 110 -16.56 4.10 1.03
C LEU A 110 -17.89 3.92 1.73
N ASN A 111 -18.07 2.81 2.42
CA ASN A 111 -19.21 2.49 3.22
C ASN A 111 -18.78 1.61 4.39
N LYS A 112 -19.09 2.01 5.61
CA LYS A 112 -18.78 1.24 6.82
C LYS A 112 -20.08 0.74 7.44
N ASP A 113 -20.59 -0.37 6.90
CA ASP A 113 -21.79 -1.01 7.35
C ASP A 113 -21.48 -2.12 8.36
N LYS A 114 -22.42 -2.42 9.24
CA LYS A 114 -22.31 -3.53 10.21
C LYS A 114 -22.23 -4.90 9.53
N GLU A 115 -22.93 -5.05 8.41
CA GLU A 115 -23.00 -6.33 7.68
C GLU A 115 -21.92 -6.43 6.59
N ARG A 116 -21.67 -5.34 5.88
CA ARG A 116 -20.71 -5.32 4.77
C ARG A 116 -20.08 -3.93 4.62
N SER A 117 -18.77 -3.88 4.81
CA SER A 117 -18.02 -2.65 4.57
C SER A 117 -17.37 -2.70 3.19
N GLU A 118 -17.27 -1.54 2.54
CA GLU A 118 -16.62 -1.39 1.25
C GLU A 118 -15.56 -0.32 1.34
N GLY A 119 -14.42 -0.56 0.70
CA GLY A 119 -13.29 0.37 0.73
C GLY A 119 -12.69 0.62 -0.64
N ARG A 120 -11.81 1.61 -0.68
CA ARG A 120 -11.03 1.97 -1.86
C ARG A 120 -9.57 2.05 -1.47
N ILE A 121 -8.70 1.34 -2.19
CA ILE A 121 -7.26 1.36 -1.93
C ILE A 121 -6.68 2.68 -2.43
N ILE A 122 -5.97 3.38 -1.55
CA ILE A 122 -5.32 4.66 -1.85
C ILE A 122 -3.90 4.43 -2.32
N LYS A 123 -3.15 3.53 -1.64
CA LYS A 123 -1.81 3.16 -2.07
C LYS A 123 -1.37 1.85 -1.44
N THR A 124 -0.36 1.23 -2.06
CA THR A 124 0.33 0.07 -1.53
C THR A 124 1.53 0.54 -0.71
N ILE A 125 1.61 0.11 0.55
CA ILE A 125 2.71 0.45 1.45
C ILE A 125 3.87 -0.51 1.23
N LYS A 126 3.56 -1.81 1.21
CA LYS A 126 4.55 -2.87 1.09
C LYS A 126 4.03 -3.93 0.14
N ARG A 127 4.80 -4.18 -0.92
CA ARG A 127 4.50 -5.24 -1.89
C ARG A 127 4.76 -6.61 -1.29
N ASN A 128 3.92 -7.56 -1.68
CA ASN A 128 4.18 -8.96 -1.41
C ASN A 128 5.12 -9.48 -2.50
N TYR A 129 6.39 -9.67 -2.16
CA TYR A 129 7.42 -10.14 -3.10
C TYR A 129 7.61 -11.64 -3.08
N GLU A 130 6.68 -12.39 -2.49
CA GLU A 130 6.74 -13.85 -2.53
C GLU A 130 6.62 -14.35 -3.96
N PRO A 131 7.50 -15.27 -4.40
CA PRO A 131 7.40 -15.86 -5.72
C PRO A 131 6.06 -16.56 -5.91
N LEU A 132 5.47 -16.40 -7.08
CA LEU A 132 4.24 -17.06 -7.48
C LEU A 132 4.52 -18.08 -8.57
N VAL A 133 3.92 -19.27 -8.46
CA VAL A 133 3.99 -20.30 -9.51
C VAL A 133 2.73 -20.21 -10.35
N GLY A 134 2.88 -20.25 -11.66
CA GLY A 134 1.74 -20.19 -12.57
C GLY A 134 2.10 -20.58 -13.99
N GLU A 135 1.10 -20.54 -14.84
CA GLU A 135 1.22 -20.90 -16.25
C GLU A 135 1.25 -19.64 -17.12
N VAL A 136 2.18 -19.62 -18.08
CA VAL A 136 2.23 -18.52 -19.06
C VAL A 136 1.06 -18.68 -20.03
N ILE A 137 0.27 -17.61 -20.15
CA ILE A 137 -0.86 -17.52 -21.08
C ILE A 137 -0.68 -16.32 -22.00
N LEU A 138 -1.27 -16.40 -23.19
CA LEU A 138 -1.25 -15.31 -24.17
C LEU A 138 -2.67 -14.80 -24.36
N VAL A 139 -2.90 -13.51 -24.10
CA VAL A 139 -4.20 -12.86 -24.25
C VAL A 139 -4.00 -11.56 -25.03
N ASP A 140 -4.67 -11.47 -26.17
CA ASP A 140 -4.63 -10.29 -27.06
C ASP A 140 -3.21 -9.85 -27.43
N GLY A 141 -2.30 -10.83 -27.66
CA GLY A 141 -0.93 -10.55 -28.01
C GLY A 141 -0.01 -10.20 -26.85
N GLU A 142 -0.53 -10.20 -25.64
CA GLU A 142 0.25 -9.91 -24.42
C GLU A 142 0.38 -11.17 -23.57
N TYR A 143 1.53 -11.28 -22.87
CA TYR A 143 1.81 -12.42 -22.00
C TYR A 143 1.42 -12.13 -20.56
N PHE A 144 0.79 -13.12 -19.94
CA PHE A 144 0.42 -13.09 -18.53
C PHE A 144 0.81 -14.39 -17.88
N VAL A 145 0.93 -14.39 -16.56
CA VAL A 145 1.03 -15.62 -15.76
C VAL A 145 -0.29 -15.78 -15.01
N LYS A 146 -0.92 -16.93 -15.22
CA LYS A 146 -2.12 -17.33 -14.46
C LYS A 146 -1.64 -18.10 -13.23
N PRO A 147 -1.75 -17.51 -12.01
CA PRO A 147 -1.29 -18.18 -10.80
C PRO A 147 -2.01 -19.52 -10.56
N ASP A 148 -1.28 -20.50 -10.03
CA ASP A 148 -1.88 -21.79 -9.64
C ASP A 148 -2.81 -21.63 -8.45
N ARG A 149 -2.56 -20.62 -7.61
CA ARG A 149 -3.41 -20.27 -6.50
C ARG A 149 -4.35 -19.12 -6.86
N LYS A 150 -5.30 -18.81 -5.98
CA LYS A 150 -6.20 -17.66 -6.12
C LYS A 150 -5.44 -16.37 -6.43
N GLY A 151 -5.91 -15.63 -7.39
CA GLY A 151 -5.34 -14.33 -7.74
C GLY A 151 -5.57 -13.98 -9.20
N ALA A 152 -5.43 -12.70 -9.52
CA ALA A 152 -5.54 -12.20 -10.88
C ALA A 152 -4.32 -12.59 -11.71
N ASN A 153 -4.50 -12.65 -13.03
CA ASN A 153 -3.40 -12.86 -13.96
C ASN A 153 -2.38 -11.73 -13.84
N ILE A 154 -1.09 -12.07 -13.94
CA ILE A 154 0.01 -11.14 -13.79
C ILE A 154 0.60 -10.84 -15.16
N TYR A 155 0.63 -9.57 -15.54
CA TYR A 155 1.23 -9.13 -16.80
C TYR A 155 2.75 -9.34 -16.77
N ILE A 156 3.30 -9.93 -17.82
CA ILE A 156 4.73 -10.14 -17.99
C ILE A 156 5.19 -9.45 -19.27
N PRO A 157 6.04 -8.42 -19.18
CA PRO A 157 6.69 -7.84 -20.36
C PRO A 157 7.51 -8.90 -21.10
N ARG A 158 7.56 -8.84 -22.42
CA ARG A 158 8.29 -9.81 -23.23
C ARG A 158 9.75 -9.98 -22.80
N ASP A 159 10.40 -8.90 -22.41
CA ASP A 159 11.80 -8.92 -21.97
C ASP A 159 12.01 -9.71 -20.69
N ASN A 160 10.95 -9.94 -19.93
CA ASN A 160 11.01 -10.64 -18.63
C ASN A 160 10.59 -12.12 -18.74
N LEU A 161 10.31 -12.62 -19.94
CA LEU A 161 9.90 -14.02 -20.14
C LEU A 161 11.05 -15.01 -19.96
N ASN A 162 12.29 -14.59 -20.15
CA ASN A 162 13.48 -15.44 -20.05
C ASN A 162 13.37 -16.76 -20.86
N GLY A 163 12.80 -16.65 -22.08
CA GLY A 163 12.60 -17.80 -22.95
C GLY A 163 11.36 -18.64 -22.68
N ALA A 164 10.54 -18.25 -21.70
CA ALA A 164 9.29 -18.94 -21.42
C ALA A 164 8.27 -18.69 -22.55
N VAL A 165 7.47 -19.70 -22.85
CA VAL A 165 6.43 -19.62 -23.89
C VAL A 165 5.09 -20.04 -23.30
N GLU A 166 4.00 -19.76 -24.05
CA GLU A 166 2.64 -20.14 -23.65
C GLU A 166 2.59 -21.61 -23.23
N GLY A 167 1.94 -21.88 -22.12
CA GLY A 167 1.79 -23.24 -21.56
C GLY A 167 2.87 -23.64 -20.57
N HIS A 168 3.98 -22.90 -20.48
CA HIS A 168 5.05 -23.20 -19.52
C HIS A 168 4.63 -22.86 -18.10
N LYS A 169 5.01 -23.73 -17.14
CA LYS A 169 4.94 -23.42 -15.71
C LYS A 169 6.16 -22.60 -15.36
N VAL A 170 5.94 -21.49 -14.68
CA VAL A 170 7.02 -20.56 -14.32
C VAL A 170 6.87 -20.10 -12.88
N VAL A 171 7.98 -19.58 -12.33
CA VAL A 171 8.00 -18.89 -11.04
C VAL A 171 8.19 -17.41 -11.34
N VAL A 172 7.30 -16.59 -10.79
CA VAL A 172 7.32 -15.14 -10.99
C VAL A 172 7.61 -14.45 -9.69
N THR A 173 8.53 -13.50 -9.72
CA THR A 173 8.85 -12.65 -8.56
C THR A 173 8.51 -11.21 -8.91
N PRO A 174 7.72 -10.49 -8.08
CA PRO A 174 7.42 -9.08 -8.32
C PRO A 174 8.70 -8.24 -8.34
N LEU A 175 8.77 -7.27 -9.25
CA LEU A 175 9.86 -6.31 -9.29
C LEU A 175 9.64 -5.23 -8.21
N LYS A 176 10.72 -4.82 -7.60
CA LYS A 176 10.71 -3.75 -6.61
C LYS A 176 10.52 -2.37 -7.25
#